data_68fb0a1c429692319e9cfbe2580cf112
#
_entry.id   68fb0a1c429692319e9cfbe2580cf112
#
_cell.length_a   1.000
_cell.length_b   1.000
_cell.length_c   1.000
_cell.angle_alpha   90.00
_cell.angle_beta   90.00
_cell.angle_gamma   90.00
#
_symmetry.space_group_name_H-M   'P 1'
#
loop_
_entity.id
_entity.type
_entity.pdbx_description
1 polymer ?
#
loop_
_entity_poly.entity_id
_entity_poly.type
_entity_poly.pdbx_seq_one_letter_code
_entity_poly.pdbx_strand_id
1 'polypeptide(L)'
;MRTYRDLLHLLQQVVQHNRVYFQPPENLKIVYPAVVFHLSKIEIDRASDVSYKGAKEYSVTLITKDPEPDVIDEILKIPYSSLDTTYISDGMNHFVFTVYL
;
A
#
# COMPACT_ATOMS: atom_id res chain seq x y z
N MET A 1 -17.35 -1.49 7.74
CA MET A 1 -16.61 -0.81 6.67
C MET A 1 -15.13 -0.96 6.89
N ARG A 2 -14.38 -1.31 5.85
CA ARG A 2 -12.93 -1.43 5.97
C ARG A 2 -12.28 -0.06 5.96
N THR A 3 -11.26 0.10 6.80
CA THR A 3 -10.50 1.33 6.93
C THR A 3 -9.02 1.06 6.65
N TYR A 4 -8.21 2.12 6.67
CA TYR A 4 -6.77 1.97 6.52
C TYR A 4 -6.16 1.03 7.58
N ARG A 5 -6.82 0.91 8.75
CA ARG A 5 -6.32 0.02 9.81
C ARG A 5 -6.37 -1.44 9.39
N ASP A 6 -7.38 -1.82 8.64
CA ASP A 6 -7.48 -3.18 8.09
C ASP A 6 -6.34 -3.45 7.12
N LEU A 7 -6.05 -2.49 6.24
CA LEU A 7 -4.94 -2.63 5.30
C LEU A 7 -3.59 -2.60 6.03
N LEU A 8 -3.45 -1.75 7.05
CA LEU A 8 -2.24 -1.69 7.87
C LEU A 8 -1.92 -3.07 8.46
N HIS A 9 -2.91 -3.71 9.09
CA HIS A 9 -2.72 -5.03 9.69
C HIS A 9 -2.41 -6.09 8.64
N LEU A 10 -3.10 -6.04 7.50
CA LEU A 10 -2.85 -6.97 6.41
C LEU A 10 -1.42 -6.84 5.87
N LEU A 11 -0.95 -5.61 5.66
CA LEU A 11 0.40 -5.36 5.18
C LEU A 11 1.45 -5.81 6.21
N GLN A 12 1.20 -5.58 7.49
CA GLN A 12 2.11 -6.05 8.55
C GLN A 12 2.24 -7.57 8.53
N GLN A 13 1.15 -8.29 8.30
CA GLN A 13 1.18 -9.76 8.17
C GLN A 13 1.94 -10.20 6.92
N VAL A 14 1.73 -9.51 5.81
CA VAL A 14 2.35 -9.84 4.53
C VAL A 14 3.87 -9.64 4.58
N VAL A 15 4.33 -8.52 5.14
CA VAL A 15 5.77 -8.22 5.20
C VAL A 15 6.43 -8.81 6.44
N GLN A 16 5.64 -9.30 7.40
CA GLN A 16 6.13 -9.95 8.62
C GLN A 16 6.96 -9.05 9.53
N HIS A 17 6.66 -7.74 9.54
CA HIS A 17 7.23 -6.79 10.48
C HIS A 17 6.30 -5.60 10.67
N ASN A 18 6.63 -4.74 11.63
CA ASN A 18 5.80 -3.60 12.02
C ASN A 18 6.12 -2.30 11.30
N ARG A 19 7.06 -2.31 10.37
CA ARG A 19 7.48 -1.10 9.66
C ARG A 19 6.56 -0.82 8.48
N VAL A 20 5.28 -0.61 8.80
CA VAL A 20 4.22 -0.23 7.85
C VAL A 20 3.62 1.07 8.38
N TYR A 21 3.62 2.11 7.57
CA TYR A 21 3.24 3.46 7.98
C TYR A 21 2.13 3.99 7.08
N PHE A 22 1.06 4.47 7.71
CA PHE A 22 -0.03 5.13 7.00
C PHE A 22 0.14 6.64 7.08
N GLN A 23 0.38 7.26 5.92
CA GLN A 23 0.52 8.72 5.80
C GLN A 23 1.43 9.32 6.89
N PRO A 24 2.69 8.83 7.01
CA PRO A 24 3.57 9.31 8.06
C PRO A 24 3.93 10.77 7.85
N PRO A 25 4.17 11.54 8.93
CA PRO A 25 4.66 12.91 8.78
C PRO A 25 6.07 12.92 8.17
N GLU A 26 6.40 14.02 7.48
CA GLU A 26 7.68 14.13 6.74
C GLU A 26 8.90 13.97 7.63
N ASN A 27 8.80 14.37 8.89
CA ASN A 27 9.93 14.33 9.82
C ASN A 27 10.08 12.98 10.53
N LEU A 28 9.24 12.00 10.23
CA LEU A 28 9.37 10.69 10.83
C LEU A 28 10.57 9.96 10.26
N LYS A 29 11.44 9.47 11.14
CA LYS A 29 12.54 8.61 10.72
C LYS A 29 12.02 7.21 10.46
N ILE A 30 12.13 6.77 9.22
CA ILE A 30 11.67 5.46 8.80
C ILE A 30 12.87 4.51 8.75
N VAL A 31 12.71 3.34 9.36
CA VAL A 31 13.71 2.27 9.31
C VAL A 31 13.34 1.35 8.14
N TYR A 32 14.29 1.11 7.26
CA TYR A 32 14.07 0.29 6.06
C TYR A 32 14.54 -1.15 6.27
N PRO A 33 13.92 -2.14 5.62
CA PRO A 33 12.84 -2.02 4.66
C PRO A 33 11.53 -1.59 5.31
N ALA A 34 10.73 -0.82 4.59
CA ALA A 34 9.49 -0.27 5.12
C ALA A 34 8.41 -0.25 4.05
N VAL A 35 7.16 -0.20 4.48
CA VAL A 35 6.01 0.02 3.61
C VAL A 35 5.33 1.31 4.04
N VAL A 36 5.12 2.21 3.11
CA VAL A 36 4.42 3.47 3.34
C VAL A 36 3.20 3.49 2.43
N PHE A 37 2.04 3.79 2.96
CA PHE A 37 0.84 3.84 2.14
C PHE A 37 -0.04 5.02 2.48
N HIS A 38 -0.87 5.41 1.53
CA HIS A 38 -1.85 6.48 1.71
C HIS A 38 -3.11 6.19 0.92
N LEU A 39 -4.20 6.80 1.34
CA LEU A 39 -5.46 6.73 0.62
C LEU A 39 -5.36 7.65 -0.61
N SER A 40 -5.45 7.08 -1.80
CA SER A 40 -5.34 7.85 -3.04
C SER A 40 -6.70 8.22 -3.63
N LYS A 41 -7.72 7.36 -3.41
CA LYS A 41 -9.03 7.60 -4.02
C LYS A 41 -10.11 6.83 -3.28
N ILE A 42 -11.29 7.42 -3.19
CA ILE A 42 -12.50 6.72 -2.76
C ILE A 42 -13.46 6.73 -3.95
N GLU A 43 -13.81 5.55 -4.43
CA GLU A 43 -14.78 5.42 -5.51
C GLU A 43 -16.18 5.27 -4.94
N ILE A 44 -17.11 6.06 -5.45
CA ILE A 44 -18.51 5.95 -5.13
C ILE A 44 -19.24 5.64 -6.41
N ASP A 45 -19.89 4.48 -6.46
CA ASP A 45 -20.72 4.12 -7.59
C ASP A 45 -22.16 4.47 -7.27
N ARG A 46 -22.85 5.10 -8.25
CA ARG A 46 -24.24 5.49 -8.13
C ARG A 46 -25.03 4.80 -9.23
N ALA A 47 -25.48 3.60 -8.93
CA ALA A 47 -26.34 2.86 -9.82
C ALA A 47 -27.77 2.98 -9.33
N SER A 48 -28.74 3.25 -10.24
CA SER A 48 -30.18 3.29 -9.93
C SER A 48 -30.52 4.23 -8.77
N ASP A 49 -29.91 5.40 -8.74
CA ASP A 49 -30.11 6.44 -7.71
C ASP A 49 -29.73 5.98 -6.28
N VAL A 50 -29.14 4.82 -6.15
CA VAL A 50 -28.64 4.34 -4.86
C VAL A 50 -27.14 4.55 -4.83
N SER A 51 -26.67 5.32 -3.85
CA SER A 51 -25.26 5.50 -3.61
C SER A 51 -24.75 4.34 -2.75
N TYR A 52 -23.74 3.61 -3.23
CA TYR A 52 -23.04 2.65 -2.40
C TYR A 52 -21.53 2.90 -2.51
N LYS A 53 -20.81 2.49 -1.48
CA LYS A 53 -19.36 2.66 -1.47
C LYS A 53 -18.71 1.64 -2.37
N GLY A 54 -18.00 2.13 -3.36
CA GLY A 54 -17.03 1.33 -4.07
C GLY A 54 -15.78 1.10 -3.22
N ALA A 55 -14.80 0.45 -3.80
CA ALA A 55 -13.54 0.18 -3.12
C ALA A 55 -12.75 1.48 -2.90
N LYS A 56 -12.05 1.55 -1.80
CA LYS A 56 -11.05 2.58 -1.55
C LYS A 56 -9.76 2.17 -2.26
N GLU A 57 -9.14 3.12 -2.95
CA GLU A 57 -7.86 2.92 -3.60
C GLU A 57 -6.76 3.43 -2.70
N TYR A 58 -5.80 2.57 -2.41
CA TYR A 58 -4.60 2.93 -1.64
C TYR A 58 -3.38 2.81 -2.53
N SER A 59 -2.48 3.77 -2.40
CA SER A 59 -1.14 3.66 -2.98
C SER A 59 -0.19 3.15 -1.92
N VAL A 60 0.46 2.03 -2.19
CA VAL A 60 1.32 1.31 -1.25
C VAL A 60 2.72 1.28 -1.85
N THR A 61 3.70 1.80 -1.13
CA THR A 61 5.10 1.82 -1.59
C THR A 61 5.97 0.99 -0.66
N LEU A 62 6.58 -0.05 -1.21
CA LEU A 62 7.62 -0.82 -0.53
C LEU A 62 8.96 -0.16 -0.83
N ILE A 63 9.71 0.16 0.22
CA ILE A 63 11.02 0.81 0.11
C ILE A 63 12.06 -0.12 0.70
N THR A 64 13.02 -0.56 -0.11
CA THR A 64 14.03 -1.53 0.32
C THR A 64 15.30 -1.39 -0.51
N LYS A 65 16.41 -1.86 0.04
CA LYS A 65 17.68 -1.96 -0.70
C LYS A 65 17.70 -3.16 -1.63
N ASP A 66 16.84 -4.15 -1.40
CA ASP A 66 16.75 -5.34 -2.23
C ASP A 66 16.13 -4.99 -3.59
N PRO A 67 16.81 -5.25 -4.71
CA PRO A 67 16.24 -4.95 -6.03
C PRO A 67 15.15 -5.93 -6.48
N GLU A 68 15.05 -7.10 -5.86
CA GLU A 68 14.06 -8.12 -6.21
C GLU A 68 13.51 -8.79 -4.94
N PRO A 69 12.78 -8.05 -4.09
CA PRO A 69 12.29 -8.61 -2.83
C PRO A 69 11.15 -9.61 -3.05
N ASP A 70 11.20 -10.73 -2.33
CA ASP A 70 10.16 -11.76 -2.39
C ASP A 70 8.79 -11.22 -1.93
N VAL A 71 8.79 -10.19 -1.12
CA VAL A 71 7.57 -9.59 -0.59
C VAL A 71 6.68 -8.99 -1.69
N ILE A 72 7.22 -8.67 -2.86
CA ILE A 72 6.41 -8.22 -4.00
C ILE A 72 5.33 -9.25 -4.32
N ASP A 73 5.71 -10.53 -4.42
CA ASP A 73 4.74 -11.59 -4.71
C ASP A 73 3.71 -11.73 -3.60
N GLU A 74 4.13 -11.54 -2.35
CA GLU A 74 3.21 -11.61 -1.22
C GLU A 74 2.20 -10.47 -1.23
N ILE A 75 2.63 -9.25 -1.57
CA ILE A 75 1.70 -8.12 -1.70
C ILE A 75 0.71 -8.37 -2.85
N LEU A 76 1.19 -8.94 -3.96
CA LEU A 76 0.35 -9.21 -5.12
C LEU A 76 -0.65 -10.35 -4.90
N LYS A 77 -0.55 -11.09 -3.79
CA LYS A 77 -1.59 -12.04 -3.39
C LYS A 77 -2.83 -11.35 -2.82
N ILE A 78 -2.71 -10.08 -2.43
CA ILE A 78 -3.88 -9.31 -1.98
C ILE A 78 -4.82 -9.14 -3.18
N PRO A 79 -6.10 -9.51 -3.09
CA PRO A 79 -7.03 -9.38 -4.21
C PRO A 79 -7.11 -7.95 -4.73
N TYR A 80 -7.16 -7.80 -6.04
CA TYR A 80 -7.26 -6.50 -6.72
C TYR A 80 -6.08 -5.58 -6.47
N SER A 81 -4.90 -6.15 -6.21
CA SER A 81 -3.66 -5.39 -6.13
C SER A 81 -2.88 -5.46 -7.45
N SER A 82 -2.09 -4.45 -7.71
CA SER A 82 -1.22 -4.40 -8.88
C SER A 82 0.07 -3.65 -8.57
N LEU A 83 1.15 -4.04 -9.23
CA LEU A 83 2.40 -3.29 -9.19
C LEU A 83 2.36 -2.28 -10.33
N ASP A 84 2.42 -1.01 -10.01
CA ASP A 84 2.25 0.06 -10.98
C ASP A 84 3.58 0.53 -11.57
N THR A 85 4.58 0.75 -10.71
CA THR A 85 5.87 1.24 -11.15
C THR A 85 6.96 0.93 -10.13
N THR A 86 8.20 1.02 -10.57
CA THR A 86 9.37 0.91 -9.72
C THR A 86 10.32 2.06 -10.04
N TYR A 87 11.03 2.53 -9.03
CA TYR A 87 12.06 3.55 -9.24
C TYR A 87 13.08 3.51 -8.11
N ILE A 88 14.19 4.18 -8.30
CA ILE A 88 15.26 4.30 -7.29
C ILE A 88 15.33 5.75 -6.84
N SER A 89 15.34 5.96 -5.54
CA SER A 89 15.49 7.27 -4.93
C SER A 89 16.33 7.12 -3.66
N ASP A 90 17.31 8.00 -3.47
CA ASP A 90 18.23 7.97 -2.32
C ASP A 90 18.89 6.60 -2.09
N GLY A 91 19.22 5.92 -3.20
CA GLY A 91 19.84 4.60 -3.12
C GLY A 91 18.91 3.46 -2.72
N MET A 92 17.63 3.72 -2.62
CA MET A 92 16.62 2.73 -2.22
C MET A 92 15.70 2.41 -3.40
N ASN A 93 15.34 1.14 -3.51
CA ASN A 93 14.35 0.71 -4.50
C ASN A 93 12.94 0.95 -3.97
N HIS A 94 12.10 1.56 -4.79
CA HIS A 94 10.71 1.85 -4.47
C HIS A 94 9.82 1.06 -5.41
N PHE A 95 8.90 0.28 -4.83
CA PHE A 95 7.91 -0.50 -5.57
C PHE A 95 6.54 0.03 -5.21
N VAL A 96 5.85 0.61 -6.19
CA VAL A 96 4.57 1.27 -5.95
C VAL A 96 3.44 0.38 -6.44
N PHE A 97 2.53 0.07 -5.52
CA PHE A 97 1.37 -0.78 -5.77
C PHE A 97 0.08 0.01 -5.61
N THR A 98 -0.94 -0.40 -6.32
CA THR A 98 -2.32 0.01 -6.05
C THR A 98 -3.03 -1.16 -5.39
N VAL A 99 -3.70 -0.88 -4.27
CA VAL A 99 -4.50 -1.87 -3.55
C VAL A 99 -5.90 -1.32 -3.34
N TYR A 100 -6.91 -2.09 -3.72
CA TYR A 100 -8.31 -1.75 -3.46
C TYR A 100 -8.82 -2.54 -2.27
N LEU A 101 -9.50 -1.83 -1.38
CA LEU A 101 -10.00 -2.48 -0.17
C LEU A 101 -11.39 -1.98 0.21
#